data_42d6ee17f73056442e53fe14a5c4180e
#
_entry.id   42d6ee17f73056442e53fe14a5c4180e
#
_cell.length_a   1.000
_cell.length_b   1.000
_cell.length_c   1.000
_cell.angle_alpha   90.00
_cell.angle_beta   90.00
_cell.angle_gamma   90.00
#
_symmetry.space_group_name_H-M   'P 1'
#
loop_
_entity.id
_entity.type
_entity.pdbx_description
1 polymer ?
#
loop_
_entity_poly.entity_id
_entity_poly.type
_entity_poly.pdbx_seq_one_letter_code
_entity_poly.pdbx_strand_id
1 'polypeptide(L)' 'MRLLIVEDEKQICDMIAKSLYDVGYEVDTCYDGEEALECILSEEYDLIVLDLNLPG' A
#
# COMPACT_ATOMS: atom_id res chain seq x y z
N MET A 1 -6.42 7.53 -10.12
CA MET A 1 -5.57 6.35 -10.00
C MET A 1 -5.59 5.87 -8.56
N ARG A 2 -5.78 4.59 -8.36
CA ARG A 2 -5.85 4.00 -7.02
C ARG A 2 -4.62 3.15 -6.77
N LEU A 3 -3.94 3.40 -5.65
CA LEU A 3 -2.69 2.76 -5.29
C LEU A 3 -2.82 1.97 -4.00
N LEU A 4 -2.11 0.86 -3.92
CA LEU A 4 -1.95 0.10 -2.69
C LEU A 4 -0.48 0.16 -2.26
N ILE A 5 -0.24 0.57 -1.03
CA ILE A 5 1.11 0.60 -0.45
C ILE A 5 1.20 -0.55 0.56
N VAL A 6 2.18 -1.42 0.36
CA VAL A 6 2.42 -2.57 1.25
C VAL A 6 3.80 -2.41 1.88
N GLU A 7 3.83 -2.14 3.18
CA GLU A 7 5.06 -1.90 3.93
C GLU A 7 4.83 -2.28 5.39
N ASP A 8 5.71 -3.08 5.97
CA ASP A 8 5.54 -3.55 7.34
C ASP A 8 5.84 -2.49 8.40
N GLU A 9 6.68 -1.51 8.08
CA GLU A 9 6.91 -0.39 8.99
C GLU A 9 5.82 0.67 8.79
N LYS A 10 4.92 0.77 9.76
CA LYS A 10 3.75 1.66 9.65
C LYS A 10 4.13 3.10 9.40
N GLN A 11 5.17 3.60 10.07
CA GLN A 11 5.58 4.99 9.89
C GLN A 11 6.02 5.27 8.45
N ILE A 12 6.78 4.35 7.87
CA ILE A 12 7.23 4.49 6.49
C ILE A 12 6.06 4.36 5.54
N CYS A 13 5.20 3.38 5.76
CA CYS A 13 4.01 3.17 4.94
C CYS A 13 3.13 4.41 4.92
N ASP A 14 2.84 4.94 6.10
CA ASP A 14 1.96 6.10 6.23
C ASP A 14 2.57 7.36 5.62
N MET A 15 3.90 7.51 5.72
CA MET A 15 4.59 8.63 5.11
C MET A 15 4.52 8.58 3.58
N ILE A 16 4.74 7.42 2.99
CA ILE A 16 4.63 7.23 1.55
C ILE A 16 3.20 7.48 1.10
N ALA A 17 2.24 6.90 1.82
CA ALA A 17 0.82 7.05 1.50
C ALA A 17 0.38 8.51 1.54
N LYS A 18 0.83 9.24 2.55
CA LYS A 18 0.49 10.66 2.66
C LYS A 18 1.05 11.46 1.49
N SER A 19 2.29 11.19 1.11
CA SER A 19 2.92 11.88 -0.02
C SER A 19 2.13 11.66 -1.32
N LEU A 20 1.70 10.44 -1.56
CA LEU A 20 0.94 10.12 -2.76
C LEU A 20 -0.49 10.67 -2.71
N TYR A 21 -1.10 10.62 -1.55
CA TYR A 21 -2.42 11.22 -1.35
C TYR A 21 -2.38 12.72 -1.61
N ASP A 22 -1.34 13.41 -1.13
CA ASP A 22 -1.20 14.85 -1.33
C ASP A 22 -1.03 15.23 -2.81
N VAL A 23 -0.54 14.32 -3.62
CA VAL A 23 -0.44 14.52 -5.08
C VAL A 23 -1.79 14.31 -5.79
N GLY A 24 -2.75 13.68 -5.12
CA GLY A 24 -4.10 13.50 -5.64
C GLY A 24 -4.51 12.08 -5.95
N TYR A 25 -3.72 11.09 -5.54
CA TYR A 25 -4.08 9.69 -5.74
C TYR A 25 -4.98 9.17 -4.62
N GLU A 26 -5.79 8.16 -4.94
CA GLU A 26 -6.45 7.36 -3.92
C GLU A 26 -5.45 6.33 -3.42
N VAL A 27 -5.24 6.24 -2.12
CA VAL A 27 -4.20 5.39 -1.55
C VAL A 27 -4.77 4.53 -0.42
N ASP A 28 -4.56 3.22 -0.53
CA ASP A 28 -4.83 2.28 0.55
C ASP A 28 -3.49 1.78 1.08
N THR A 29 -3.46 1.37 2.34
CA THR A 29 -2.25 0.88 2.98
C THR A 29 -2.46 -0.50 3.57
N CYS A 30 -1.43 -1.32 3.51
CA CYS A 30 -1.36 -2.61 4.17
C CYS A 30 0.00 -2.74 4.82
N TYR A 31 0.07 -3.52 5.89
CA TYR A 31 1.31 -3.66 6.66
C TYR A 31 1.91 -5.06 6.59
N ASP A 32 1.25 -5.99 5.91
CA ASP A 32 1.79 -7.32 5.67
C ASP A 32 1.20 -7.93 4.38
N GLY A 33 1.77 -9.06 3.97
CA GLY A 33 1.40 -9.71 2.72
C GLY A 33 0.00 -10.32 2.73
N GLU A 34 -0.49 -10.78 3.88
CA GLU A 34 -1.83 -11.35 3.96
C GLU A 34 -2.89 -10.27 3.78
N GLU A 35 -2.70 -9.13 4.44
CA GLU A 35 -3.59 -7.98 4.25
C GLU A 35 -3.55 -7.51 2.80
N ALA A 36 -2.37 -7.49 2.20
CA ALA A 36 -2.22 -7.08 0.80
C ALA A 36 -3.01 -8.00 -0.12
N LEU A 37 -2.95 -9.30 0.11
CA LEU A 37 -3.68 -10.26 -0.70
C LEU A 37 -5.19 -10.04 -0.59
N GLU A 38 -5.69 -9.82 0.61
CA GLU A 38 -7.10 -9.52 0.81
C GLU A 38 -7.53 -8.26 0.08
N CYS A 39 -6.71 -7.21 0.15
CA CYS A 39 -6.98 -5.96 -0.56
C CYS A 39 -7.01 -6.17 -2.08
N ILE A 40 -6.05 -6.90 -2.61
CA ILE A 40 -5.96 -7.16 -4.05
C ILE A 40 -7.16 -7.95 -4.54
N LEU A 41 -7.65 -8.89 -3.73
CA LEU A 41 -8.79 -9.70 -4.11
C LEU A 41 -10.13 -8.95 -4.03
N SER A 42 -10.20 -7.92 -3.18
CA SER A 42 -11.45 -7.19 -2.96
C SER A 42 -11.55 -5.86 -3.69
N GLU A 43 -10.44 -5.31 -4.16
CA GLU A 43 -10.40 -3.99 -4.80
C GLU A 43 -9.54 -4.02 -6.05
N GLU A 44 -9.81 -3.10 -6.97
CA GLU A 44 -8.96 -2.92 -8.14
C GLU A 44 -7.98 -1.80 -7.91
N TYR A 45 -6.70 -2.10 -8.13
CA TYR A 45 -5.62 -1.11 -8.01
C TYR A 45 -4.95 -0.90 -9.36
N ASP A 46 -4.57 0.34 -9.62
CA ASP A 46 -3.79 0.68 -10.82
C ASP A 46 -2.31 0.40 -10.63
N LEU A 47 -1.85 0.49 -9.39
CA LEU A 47 -0.45 0.26 -9.05
C LEU A 47 -0.35 -0.24 -7.62
N ILE A 48 0.56 -1.17 -7.39
CA ILE A 48 0.88 -1.70 -6.07
C ILE A 48 2.35 -1.41 -5.77
N VAL A 49 2.59 -0.70 -4.67
CA VAL A 49 3.95 -0.42 -4.20
C VAL A 49 4.27 -1.42 -3.11
N LEU A 50 5.19 -2.32 -3.37
CA LEU A 50 5.52 -3.42 -2.48
C LEU A 50 6.94 -3.27 -1.97
N ASP A 51 7.11 -3.32 -0.65
CA ASP A 51 8.42 -3.38 -0.03
C ASP A 51 8.94 -4.81 -0.11
N LEU A 52 10.10 -4.98 -0.75
CA LEU A 52 10.71 -6.29 -0.94
C LEU A 52 11.31 -6.88 0.34
N ASN A 53 11.33 -6.11 1.41
CA ASN A 53 11.84 -6.56 2.71
C ASN A 53 10.76 -7.10 3.63
N LEU A 54 9.53 -7.26 3.14
CA LEU A 54 8.45 -7.80 3.94
C LEU A 54 8.77 -9.21 4.41
N PRO A 55 8.53 -9.52 5.71
CA PRO A 55 8.71 -10.86 6.21
C PRO A 55 7.66 -11.80 5.60
N GLY A 56 8.09 -12.95 5.23
CA GLY A 56 7.25 -14.03 4.79
C GLY A 56 6.59 -13.89 3.47
#